data_8e85e1acab1b0e3c433e4a568ebc3379
#
_entry.id   8e85e1acab1b0e3c433e4a568ebc3379
#
_cell.length_a   1.000
_cell.length_b   1.000
_cell.length_c   1.000
_cell.angle_alpha   90.00
_cell.angle_beta   90.00
_cell.angle_gamma   90.00
#
_symmetry.space_group_name_H-M   'P 1'
#
loop_
_entity.id
_entity.type
_entity.pdbx_description
1 polymer ?
#
loop_
_entity_poly.entity_id
_entity_poly.type
_entity_poly.pdbx_seq_one_letter_code
_entity_poly.pdbx_strand_id
1 'polypeptide(L)'
;ASDVYKRQKIYVPAPASSLVELTHELKLRSKKSKNVLIVGGGRIAEYLAPMLIKTGTSIKLIEMKRARCEYLAEKYPEVSVICSDGSSQAVLRTHNIRQMDAVLPLTNMDEENIIIGMFARKMGVPQLLTKINRLEYGEILGDRGADSLISPKSLSTYAIIRYVRAMENTGGSAVLTIHRLADGSAEALEFAVTDATEHLHERLVDIRLKPGILIVCINHMGKIIIPGGRDTLSTGDTVVIVTTAGREILDLNDIFA
;
A
#
# COMPACT_ATOMS: atom_id res chain seq x y z
N ALA A 1 7.53 -15.41 28.71
CA ALA A 1 8.14 -15.16 27.38
C ALA A 1 7.14 -14.83 26.27
N SER A 2 5.83 -15.05 26.48
CA SER A 2 4.82 -14.89 25.39
C SER A 2 4.33 -13.46 25.15
N ASP A 3 4.61 -12.51 26.03
CA ASP A 3 4.03 -11.14 25.91
C ASP A 3 4.89 -10.13 25.13
N VAL A 4 6.16 -10.44 24.88
CA VAL A 4 7.09 -9.53 24.18
C VAL A 4 6.75 -9.44 22.68
N TYR A 5 6.13 -10.45 22.11
CA TYR A 5 5.87 -10.55 20.66
C TYR A 5 4.47 -10.10 20.22
N LYS A 6 3.56 -9.81 21.14
CA LYS A 6 2.15 -9.48 20.83
C LYS A 6 1.92 -8.14 20.11
N ARG A 7 2.96 -7.33 19.92
CA ARG A 7 2.86 -6.00 19.30
C ARG A 7 3.81 -5.79 18.12
N GLN A 8 4.48 -6.84 17.64
CA GLN A 8 5.37 -6.71 16.50
C GLN A 8 4.58 -6.76 15.19
N LYS A 9 4.93 -5.88 14.27
CA LYS A 9 4.44 -5.93 12.89
C LYS A 9 5.15 -7.05 12.14
N ILE A 10 4.39 -7.82 11.39
CA ILE A 10 4.91 -8.83 10.46
C ILE A 10 4.63 -8.34 9.05
N TYR A 11 5.67 -8.22 8.25
CA TYR A 11 5.58 -7.89 6.84
C TYR A 11 5.64 -9.18 6.04
N VAL A 12 4.62 -9.43 5.22
CA VAL A 12 4.53 -10.65 4.41
C VAL A 12 4.56 -10.24 2.94
N PRO A 13 5.71 -10.37 2.26
CA PRO A 13 5.78 -10.18 0.82
C PRO A 13 5.16 -11.40 0.13
N ALA A 14 4.03 -11.19 -0.54
CA ALA A 14 3.36 -12.23 -1.31
C ALA A 14 2.45 -11.58 -2.37
N PRO A 15 2.13 -12.27 -3.47
CA PRO A 15 1.12 -11.83 -4.43
C PRO A 15 -0.24 -11.60 -3.77
N ALA A 16 -1.02 -10.70 -4.34
CA ALA A 16 -2.34 -10.34 -3.78
C ALA A 16 -3.25 -11.55 -3.60
N SER A 17 -3.21 -12.54 -4.51
CA SER A 17 -3.98 -13.80 -4.41
C SER A 17 -3.61 -14.60 -3.16
N SER A 18 -2.32 -14.78 -2.91
CA SER A 18 -1.81 -15.52 -1.74
C SER A 18 -2.05 -14.78 -0.44
N LEU A 19 -1.99 -13.42 -0.45
CA LEU A 19 -2.36 -12.62 0.71
C LEU A 19 -3.85 -12.77 1.06
N VAL A 20 -4.74 -12.84 0.06
CA VAL A 20 -6.16 -13.11 0.28
C VAL A 20 -6.37 -14.47 0.94
N GLU A 21 -5.69 -15.51 0.46
CA GLU A 21 -5.75 -16.86 1.02
C GLU A 21 -5.22 -16.89 2.47
N LEU A 22 -4.06 -16.28 2.70
CA LEU A 22 -3.46 -16.14 4.04
C LEU A 22 -4.40 -15.42 5.01
N THR A 23 -5.02 -14.30 4.60
CA THR A 23 -5.97 -13.59 5.45
C THR A 23 -7.22 -14.44 5.74
N HIS A 24 -7.62 -15.30 4.81
CA HIS A 24 -8.72 -16.22 5.01
C HIS A 24 -8.37 -17.32 6.01
N GLU A 25 -7.20 -17.94 5.89
CA GLU A 25 -6.72 -18.98 6.82
C GLU A 25 -6.50 -18.43 8.23
N LEU A 26 -5.88 -17.25 8.34
CA LEU A 26 -5.68 -16.58 9.63
C LEU A 26 -6.97 -16.01 10.23
N LYS A 27 -8.12 -16.19 9.55
CA LYS A 27 -9.42 -15.61 9.94
C LYS A 27 -9.36 -14.08 10.12
N LEU A 28 -8.38 -13.43 9.51
CA LEU A 28 -8.26 -11.98 9.42
C LEU A 28 -9.23 -11.48 8.33
N ARG A 29 -10.52 -11.76 8.47
CA ARG A 29 -11.51 -11.33 7.48
C ARG A 29 -11.54 -9.81 7.41
N SER A 30 -10.93 -9.25 6.41
CA SER A 30 -11.31 -7.92 5.97
C SER A 30 -12.68 -8.05 5.30
N LYS A 31 -13.71 -7.58 5.99
CA LYS A 31 -15.04 -7.51 5.43
C LYS A 31 -14.98 -6.55 4.25
N LYS A 32 -15.41 -6.98 3.06
CA LYS A 32 -15.46 -6.07 1.90
C LYS A 32 -16.25 -4.81 2.27
N SER A 33 -15.63 -3.65 2.12
CA SER A 33 -16.29 -2.37 2.41
C SER A 33 -17.41 -2.13 1.41
N LYS A 34 -18.64 -2.09 1.90
CA LYS A 34 -19.84 -1.82 1.10
C LYS A 34 -20.27 -0.36 1.18
N ASN A 35 -20.02 0.29 2.31
CA ASN A 35 -20.42 1.66 2.59
C ASN A 35 -19.17 2.50 2.86
N VAL A 36 -18.86 3.44 1.99
CA VAL A 36 -17.66 4.26 2.04
C VAL A 36 -18.04 5.72 2.19
N LEU A 37 -17.42 6.41 3.14
CA LEU A 37 -17.50 7.86 3.30
C LEU A 37 -16.21 8.49 2.82
N ILE A 38 -16.31 9.36 1.82
CA ILE A 38 -15.22 10.20 1.33
C ILE A 38 -15.41 11.61 1.85
N VAL A 39 -14.39 12.22 2.45
CA VAL A 39 -14.39 13.61 2.87
C VAL A 39 -13.41 14.39 2.01
N GLY A 40 -13.94 15.32 1.20
CA GLY A 40 -13.23 16.08 0.20
C GLY A 40 -13.46 15.58 -1.22
N GLY A 41 -14.16 16.36 -2.03
CA GLY A 41 -14.54 16.10 -3.43
C GLY A 41 -13.44 16.49 -4.44
N GLY A 42 -12.16 16.42 -4.09
CA GLY A 42 -11.03 16.75 -4.94
C GLY A 42 -10.81 15.76 -6.09
N ARG A 43 -9.70 15.93 -6.83
CA ARG A 43 -9.35 15.06 -7.97
C ARG A 43 -9.22 13.58 -7.59
N ILE A 44 -8.67 13.28 -6.42
CA ILE A 44 -8.52 11.88 -5.97
C ILE A 44 -9.90 11.24 -5.78
N ALA A 45 -10.83 11.94 -5.12
CA ALA A 45 -12.20 11.46 -4.95
C ALA A 45 -12.89 11.22 -6.30
N GLU A 46 -12.68 12.12 -7.25
CA GLU A 46 -13.25 12.03 -8.61
C GLU A 46 -12.74 10.82 -9.40
N TYR A 47 -11.45 10.46 -9.26
CA TYR A 47 -10.90 9.24 -9.87
C TYR A 47 -11.33 7.97 -9.14
N LEU A 48 -11.46 8.05 -7.81
CA LEU A 48 -11.78 6.89 -6.98
C LEU A 48 -13.25 6.48 -7.08
N ALA A 49 -14.18 7.46 -7.20
CA ALA A 49 -15.61 7.21 -7.23
C ALA A 49 -16.04 6.17 -8.30
N PRO A 50 -15.67 6.31 -9.59
CA PRO A 50 -16.07 5.33 -10.61
C PRO A 50 -15.44 3.95 -10.36
N MET A 51 -14.27 3.86 -9.74
CA MET A 51 -13.66 2.58 -9.40
C MET A 51 -14.44 1.87 -8.29
N LEU A 52 -14.88 2.59 -7.27
CA LEU A 52 -15.69 2.05 -6.19
C LEU A 52 -17.11 1.68 -6.66
N ILE A 53 -17.73 2.48 -7.51
CA ILE A 53 -19.05 2.20 -8.13
C ILE A 53 -18.99 0.85 -8.85
N LYS A 54 -17.96 0.58 -9.65
CA LYS A 54 -17.78 -0.69 -10.37
C LYS A 54 -17.70 -1.91 -9.44
N THR A 55 -17.29 -1.73 -8.20
CA THR A 55 -17.25 -2.81 -7.20
C THR A 55 -18.54 -2.99 -6.43
N GLY A 56 -19.58 -2.22 -6.73
CA GLY A 56 -20.87 -2.23 -6.03
C GLY A 56 -20.82 -1.57 -4.66
N THR A 57 -19.89 -0.63 -4.44
CA THR A 57 -19.73 0.10 -3.19
C THR A 57 -20.67 1.32 -3.16
N SER A 58 -21.43 1.48 -2.09
CA SER A 58 -22.22 2.68 -1.81
C SER A 58 -21.30 3.80 -1.29
N ILE A 59 -21.36 4.96 -1.93
CA ILE A 59 -20.48 6.08 -1.65
C ILE A 59 -21.27 7.26 -1.13
N LYS A 60 -20.86 7.78 0.03
CA LYS A 60 -21.21 9.12 0.50
C LYS A 60 -19.98 10.01 0.34
N LEU A 61 -20.17 11.20 -0.20
CA LEU A 61 -19.08 12.16 -0.41
C LEU A 61 -19.47 13.50 0.20
N ILE A 62 -18.67 14.00 1.13
CA ILE A 62 -18.84 15.32 1.74
C ILE A 62 -17.85 16.27 1.09
N GLU A 63 -18.35 17.37 0.56
CA GLU A 63 -17.57 18.45 -0.04
C GLU A 63 -18.14 19.79 0.39
N MET A 64 -17.28 20.77 0.70
CA MET A 64 -17.71 22.07 1.22
C MET A 64 -18.10 23.03 0.09
N LYS A 65 -17.46 22.94 -1.07
CA LYS A 65 -17.68 23.87 -2.19
C LYS A 65 -18.91 23.48 -3.00
N ARG A 66 -19.96 24.32 -2.96
CA ARG A 66 -21.25 24.07 -3.61
C ARG A 66 -21.12 23.73 -5.09
N ALA A 67 -20.40 24.52 -5.87
CA ALA A 67 -20.20 24.27 -7.29
C ALA A 67 -19.53 22.90 -7.56
N ARG A 68 -18.65 22.44 -6.65
CA ARG A 68 -18.03 21.13 -6.75
C ARG A 68 -19.00 20.01 -6.40
N CYS A 69 -19.88 20.23 -5.42
CA CYS A 69 -20.94 19.28 -5.08
C CYS A 69 -21.89 19.08 -6.27
N GLU A 70 -22.34 20.16 -6.88
CA GLU A 70 -23.23 20.14 -8.04
C GLU A 70 -22.60 19.38 -9.22
N TYR A 71 -21.34 19.70 -9.54
CA TYR A 71 -20.59 18.99 -10.58
C TYR A 71 -20.47 17.48 -10.31
N LEU A 72 -20.13 17.10 -9.06
CA LEU A 72 -19.94 15.68 -8.72
C LEU A 72 -21.26 14.91 -8.69
N ALA A 73 -22.35 15.54 -8.24
CA ALA A 73 -23.67 14.94 -8.23
C ALA A 73 -24.22 14.72 -9.64
N GLU A 74 -23.97 15.65 -10.57
CA GLU A 74 -24.32 15.50 -11.96
C GLU A 74 -23.51 14.39 -12.65
N LYS A 75 -22.20 14.37 -12.40
CA LYS A 75 -21.28 13.43 -13.05
C LYS A 75 -21.39 11.99 -12.54
N TYR A 76 -21.73 11.82 -11.26
CA TYR A 76 -21.83 10.51 -10.59
C TYR A 76 -23.16 10.40 -9.83
N PRO A 77 -24.28 10.13 -10.51
CA PRO A 77 -25.59 10.05 -9.88
C PRO A 77 -25.71 8.98 -8.78
N GLU A 78 -24.84 7.97 -8.83
CA GLU A 78 -24.80 6.88 -7.85
C GLU A 78 -24.12 7.29 -6.54
N VAL A 79 -23.44 8.45 -6.50
CA VAL A 79 -22.76 8.96 -5.31
C VAL A 79 -23.68 9.90 -4.54
N SER A 80 -23.90 9.63 -3.25
CA SER A 80 -24.61 10.55 -2.37
C SER A 80 -23.70 11.72 -1.99
N VAL A 81 -23.80 12.84 -2.74
CA VAL A 81 -23.00 14.04 -2.51
C VAL A 81 -23.68 14.92 -1.47
N ILE A 82 -22.94 15.32 -0.44
CA ILE A 82 -23.36 16.13 0.69
C ILE A 82 -22.57 17.42 0.66
N CYS A 83 -23.25 18.56 0.48
CA CYS A 83 -22.63 19.87 0.50
C CYS A 83 -22.54 20.40 1.96
N SER A 84 -21.42 20.14 2.61
CA SER A 84 -21.21 20.51 4.01
C SER A 84 -19.73 20.52 4.38
N ASP A 85 -19.41 21.06 5.56
CA ASP A 85 -18.08 21.01 6.14
C ASP A 85 -17.80 19.61 6.75
N GLY A 86 -16.95 18.85 6.09
CA GLY A 86 -16.57 17.50 6.51
C GLY A 86 -15.64 17.44 7.73
N SER A 87 -15.08 18.55 8.18
CA SER A 87 -14.29 18.63 9.43
C SER A 87 -15.20 18.65 10.66
N SER A 88 -16.48 19.01 10.50
CA SER A 88 -17.45 19.06 11.57
C SER A 88 -17.87 17.67 12.05
N GLN A 89 -17.59 17.37 13.32
CA GLN A 89 -18.02 16.11 13.95
C GLN A 89 -19.54 15.95 13.95
N ALA A 90 -20.30 17.04 14.05
CA ALA A 90 -21.77 17.03 14.00
C ALA A 90 -22.25 16.54 12.62
N VAL A 91 -21.67 17.06 11.54
CA VAL A 91 -21.96 16.64 10.16
C VAL A 91 -21.65 15.16 9.97
N LEU A 92 -20.46 14.71 10.40
CA LEU A 92 -20.06 13.30 10.29
C LEU A 92 -21.02 12.36 11.05
N ARG A 93 -21.51 12.77 12.22
CA ARG A 93 -22.52 12.01 13.00
C ARG A 93 -23.87 11.97 12.30
N THR A 94 -24.35 13.11 11.81
CA THR A 94 -25.64 13.20 11.09
C THR A 94 -25.65 12.30 9.84
N HIS A 95 -24.51 12.14 9.18
CA HIS A 95 -24.39 11.28 8.01
C HIS A 95 -23.97 9.84 8.33
N ASN A 96 -24.16 9.41 9.61
CA ASN A 96 -24.01 8.03 10.07
C ASN A 96 -22.61 7.46 9.89
N ILE A 97 -21.56 8.20 10.27
CA ILE A 97 -20.16 7.75 10.18
C ILE A 97 -19.95 6.37 10.84
N ARG A 98 -20.69 6.04 11.91
CA ARG A 98 -20.60 4.74 12.61
C ARG A 98 -21.01 3.55 11.76
N GLN A 99 -21.81 3.77 10.71
CA GLN A 99 -22.31 2.71 9.82
C GLN A 99 -21.44 2.54 8.58
N MET A 100 -20.37 3.32 8.47
CA MET A 100 -19.45 3.21 7.36
C MET A 100 -18.48 2.05 7.59
N ASP A 101 -18.21 1.30 6.54
CA ASP A 101 -17.17 0.26 6.53
C ASP A 101 -15.78 0.88 6.34
N ALA A 102 -15.71 2.00 5.62
CA ALA A 102 -14.48 2.76 5.45
C ALA A 102 -14.72 4.27 5.44
N VAL A 103 -13.73 5.04 5.92
CA VAL A 103 -13.69 6.51 5.83
C VAL A 103 -12.37 6.94 5.19
N LEU A 104 -12.49 7.79 4.18
CA LEU A 104 -11.38 8.30 3.38
C LEU A 104 -11.33 9.84 3.47
N PRO A 105 -10.57 10.40 4.42
CA PRO A 105 -10.29 11.82 4.45
C PRO A 105 -9.30 12.19 3.33
N LEU A 106 -9.80 12.91 2.31
CA LEU A 106 -9.07 13.28 1.09
C LEU A 106 -9.01 14.79 0.86
N THR A 107 -9.18 15.61 1.91
CA THR A 107 -9.07 17.05 1.79
C THR A 107 -7.65 17.49 1.44
N ASN A 108 -7.44 18.79 1.24
CA ASN A 108 -6.10 19.33 1.00
C ASN A 108 -5.32 19.66 2.28
N MET A 109 -5.96 19.54 3.45
CA MET A 109 -5.37 19.85 4.75
C MET A 109 -5.07 18.54 5.50
N ASP A 110 -3.78 18.28 5.71
CA ASP A 110 -3.33 17.05 6.35
C ASP A 110 -3.84 16.94 7.78
N GLU A 111 -3.83 18.04 8.52
CA GLU A 111 -4.29 18.13 9.89
C GLU A 111 -5.79 17.78 10.00
N GLU A 112 -6.61 18.28 9.10
CA GLU A 112 -8.03 17.94 9.04
C GLU A 112 -8.22 16.45 8.73
N ASN A 113 -7.50 15.93 7.73
CA ASN A 113 -7.58 14.53 7.36
C ASN A 113 -7.22 13.61 8.54
N ILE A 114 -6.19 13.97 9.29
CA ILE A 114 -5.77 13.23 10.50
C ILE A 114 -6.85 13.27 11.57
N ILE A 115 -7.40 14.45 11.85
CA ILE A 115 -8.45 14.61 12.88
C ILE A 115 -9.72 13.85 12.48
N ILE A 116 -10.13 13.92 11.22
CA ILE A 116 -11.27 13.15 10.70
C ILE A 116 -11.02 11.65 10.85
N GLY A 117 -9.82 11.17 10.50
CA GLY A 117 -9.42 9.77 10.66
C GLY A 117 -9.47 9.31 12.12
N MET A 118 -8.89 10.10 13.03
CA MET A 118 -8.94 9.81 14.48
C MET A 118 -10.38 9.79 15.01
N PHE A 119 -11.23 10.69 14.54
CA PHE A 119 -12.64 10.73 14.92
C PHE A 119 -13.39 9.49 14.38
N ALA A 120 -13.17 9.12 13.13
CA ALA A 120 -13.75 7.93 12.52
C ALA A 120 -13.34 6.65 13.28
N ARG A 121 -12.08 6.54 13.68
CA ARG A 121 -11.60 5.45 14.54
C ARG A 121 -12.33 5.42 15.89
N LYS A 122 -12.46 6.57 16.54
CA LYS A 122 -13.22 6.71 17.79
C LYS A 122 -14.70 6.28 17.64
N MET A 123 -15.26 6.46 16.44
CA MET A 123 -16.63 6.03 16.12
C MET A 123 -16.73 4.54 15.79
N GLY A 124 -15.62 3.79 15.74
CA GLY A 124 -15.57 2.36 15.47
C GLY A 124 -15.57 1.99 13.99
N VAL A 125 -15.20 2.92 13.09
CA VAL A 125 -15.07 2.60 11.66
C VAL A 125 -13.93 1.60 11.45
N PRO A 126 -14.18 0.48 10.75
CA PRO A 126 -13.19 -0.60 10.64
C PRO A 126 -11.99 -0.25 9.75
N GLN A 127 -12.16 0.57 8.71
CA GLN A 127 -11.09 0.90 7.77
C GLN A 127 -10.94 2.40 7.60
N LEU A 128 -9.70 2.86 7.72
CA LEU A 128 -9.34 4.28 7.59
C LEU A 128 -8.18 4.43 6.63
N LEU A 129 -8.37 5.20 5.55
CA LEU A 129 -7.31 5.57 4.62
C LEU A 129 -7.18 7.09 4.62
N THR A 130 -6.20 7.58 5.33
CA THR A 130 -6.01 9.02 5.53
C THR A 130 -4.95 9.56 4.58
N LYS A 131 -5.35 10.51 3.73
CA LYS A 131 -4.40 11.20 2.84
C LYS A 131 -3.54 12.18 3.64
N ILE A 132 -2.22 12.13 3.40
CA ILE A 132 -1.25 13.11 3.89
C ILE A 132 -0.35 13.57 2.74
N ASN A 133 0.07 14.82 2.77
CA ASN A 133 1.05 15.38 1.83
C ASN A 133 2.44 15.49 2.46
N ARG A 134 2.52 15.63 3.80
CA ARG A 134 3.75 15.73 4.58
C ARG A 134 4.03 14.40 5.27
N LEU A 135 5.17 13.81 4.95
CA LEU A 135 5.55 12.48 5.48
C LEU A 135 5.87 12.51 6.98
N GLU A 136 6.31 13.66 7.49
CA GLU A 136 6.64 13.85 8.91
C GLU A 136 5.46 13.54 9.84
N TYR A 137 4.23 13.72 9.37
CA TYR A 137 3.04 13.34 10.15
C TYR A 137 2.94 11.83 10.37
N GLY A 138 3.48 11.02 9.44
CA GLY A 138 3.54 9.57 9.60
C GLY A 138 4.40 9.15 10.78
N GLU A 139 5.53 9.81 10.98
CA GLU A 139 6.45 9.55 12.10
C GLU A 139 5.83 9.94 13.45
N ILE A 140 5.12 11.09 13.50
CA ILE A 140 4.48 11.60 14.71
C ILE A 140 3.30 10.73 15.15
N LEU A 141 2.49 10.28 14.18
CA LEU A 141 1.28 9.51 14.47
C LEU A 141 1.58 8.07 14.84
N GLY A 142 2.66 7.50 14.29
CA GLY A 142 3.03 6.11 14.51
C GLY A 142 1.84 5.16 14.33
N ASP A 143 1.82 4.08 15.10
CA ASP A 143 0.75 3.06 15.05
C ASP A 143 -0.60 3.51 15.63
N ARG A 144 -0.68 4.72 16.19
CA ARG A 144 -1.84 5.17 16.97
C ARG A 144 -2.83 6.03 16.20
N GLY A 145 -2.47 6.55 15.02
CA GLY A 145 -3.23 7.62 14.38
C GLY A 145 -4.14 7.20 13.23
N ALA A 146 -3.73 6.27 12.40
CA ALA A 146 -4.50 5.82 11.24
C ALA A 146 -4.08 4.41 10.82
N ASP A 147 -5.02 3.62 10.28
CA ASP A 147 -4.71 2.27 9.81
C ASP A 147 -3.82 2.31 8.57
N SER A 148 -4.01 3.31 7.72
CA SER A 148 -3.17 3.54 6.56
C SER A 148 -3.07 5.03 6.26
N LEU A 149 -1.88 5.58 6.35
CA LEU A 149 -1.54 6.89 5.83
C LEU A 149 -1.09 6.75 4.37
N ILE A 150 -1.70 7.51 3.49
CA ILE A 150 -1.39 7.47 2.06
C ILE A 150 -0.87 8.84 1.62
N SER A 151 0.37 8.87 1.12
CA SER A 151 0.94 10.06 0.48
C SER A 151 0.93 9.89 -1.04
N PRO A 152 0.09 10.62 -1.78
CA PRO A 152 0.08 10.58 -3.23
C PRO A 152 1.42 10.96 -3.86
N LYS A 153 2.15 11.89 -3.23
CA LYS A 153 3.49 12.29 -3.67
C LYS A 153 4.46 11.12 -3.63
N SER A 154 4.50 10.37 -2.52
CA SER A 154 5.36 9.20 -2.37
C SER A 154 5.02 8.11 -3.37
N LEU A 155 3.72 7.81 -3.56
CA LEU A 155 3.28 6.83 -4.56
C LEU A 155 3.72 7.23 -5.97
N SER A 156 3.57 8.51 -6.34
CA SER A 156 4.04 9.01 -7.64
C SER A 156 5.55 8.95 -7.77
N THR A 157 6.29 9.33 -6.73
CA THR A 157 7.76 9.26 -6.73
C THR A 157 8.25 7.82 -6.92
N TYR A 158 7.65 6.85 -6.23
CA TYR A 158 8.01 5.44 -6.42
C TYR A 158 7.69 4.93 -7.82
N ALA A 159 6.55 5.35 -8.39
CA ALA A 159 6.21 4.98 -9.76
C ALA A 159 7.22 5.55 -10.77
N ILE A 160 7.67 6.80 -10.56
CA ILE A 160 8.68 7.45 -11.41
C ILE A 160 10.05 6.76 -11.25
N ILE A 161 10.49 6.51 -10.02
CA ILE A 161 11.77 5.83 -9.76
C ILE A 161 11.78 4.46 -10.43
N ARG A 162 10.69 3.70 -10.27
CA ARG A 162 10.54 2.39 -10.92
C ARG A 162 10.65 2.50 -12.44
N TYR A 163 9.97 3.49 -13.03
CA TYR A 163 10.01 3.71 -14.47
C TYR A 163 11.42 4.08 -14.96
N VAL A 164 12.09 5.00 -14.27
CA VAL A 164 13.48 5.42 -14.61
C VAL A 164 14.43 4.23 -14.51
N ARG A 165 14.39 3.48 -13.41
CA ARG A 165 15.24 2.28 -13.23
C ARG A 165 14.98 1.23 -14.31
N ALA A 166 13.72 1.01 -14.70
CA ALA A 166 13.40 0.10 -15.79
C ALA A 166 13.94 0.56 -17.15
N MET A 167 14.06 1.88 -17.36
CA MET A 167 14.65 2.43 -18.60
C MET A 167 16.18 2.41 -18.61
N GLU A 168 16.81 2.56 -17.45
CA GLU A 168 18.28 2.49 -17.34
C GLU A 168 18.79 1.06 -17.51
N ASN A 169 17.99 0.06 -17.20
CA ASN A 169 18.32 -1.36 -17.27
C ASN A 169 17.93 -1.98 -18.62
N THR A 170 18.59 -1.56 -19.70
CA THR A 170 18.36 -2.11 -21.04
C THR A 170 18.96 -3.49 -21.28
N GLY A 171 19.66 -4.09 -20.31
CA GLY A 171 20.35 -5.39 -20.47
C GLY A 171 20.35 -6.32 -19.25
N GLY A 172 19.70 -5.96 -18.14
CA GLY A 172 19.76 -6.71 -16.88
C GLY A 172 18.39 -7.05 -16.27
N SER A 173 18.43 -7.61 -15.08
CA SER A 173 17.27 -7.99 -14.27
C SER A 173 16.71 -6.76 -13.54
N ALA A 174 15.90 -5.97 -14.23
CA ALA A 174 15.33 -4.73 -13.70
C ALA A 174 14.45 -4.94 -12.46
N VAL A 175 14.48 -3.98 -11.54
CA VAL A 175 13.56 -3.94 -10.40
C VAL A 175 12.12 -3.80 -10.89
N LEU A 176 11.28 -4.78 -10.59
CA LEU A 176 9.85 -4.78 -10.91
C LEU A 176 9.04 -3.97 -9.91
N THR A 177 9.31 -4.16 -8.63
CA THR A 177 8.59 -3.51 -7.52
C THR A 177 9.52 -3.13 -6.38
N ILE A 178 9.17 -2.05 -5.66
CA ILE A 178 9.88 -1.59 -4.46
C ILE A 178 8.84 -1.34 -3.36
N HIS A 179 9.04 -1.98 -2.23
CA HIS A 179 8.24 -1.75 -1.03
C HIS A 179 9.14 -1.37 0.15
N ARG A 180 8.83 -0.25 0.78
CA ARG A 180 9.49 0.12 2.04
C ARG A 180 8.86 -0.64 3.20
N LEU A 181 9.72 -1.21 4.04
CA LEU A 181 9.36 -1.98 5.22
C LEU A 181 9.91 -1.29 6.47
N ALA A 182 9.34 -1.63 7.64
CA ALA A 182 9.82 -1.19 8.95
C ALA A 182 10.09 0.32 9.00
N ASP A 183 9.07 1.12 8.67
CA ASP A 183 9.10 2.60 8.67
C ASP A 183 10.24 3.20 7.81
N GLY A 184 10.62 2.49 6.75
CA GLY A 184 11.64 2.91 5.81
C GLY A 184 13.07 2.46 6.15
N SER A 185 13.27 1.67 7.22
CA SER A 185 14.59 1.13 7.57
C SER A 185 15.03 -0.06 6.71
N ALA A 186 14.09 -0.69 5.99
CA ALA A 186 14.36 -1.77 5.04
C ALA A 186 13.54 -1.59 3.76
N GLU A 187 13.98 -2.20 2.69
CA GLU A 187 13.29 -2.24 1.40
C GLU A 187 13.16 -3.68 0.91
N ALA A 188 11.98 -4.03 0.40
CA ALA A 188 11.79 -5.26 -0.36
C ALA A 188 11.76 -4.90 -1.85
N LEU A 189 12.61 -5.53 -2.62
CA LEU A 189 12.80 -5.31 -4.05
C LEU A 189 12.46 -6.59 -4.80
N GLU A 190 11.63 -6.49 -5.82
CA GLU A 190 11.30 -7.61 -6.70
C GLU A 190 12.05 -7.46 -8.02
N PHE A 191 12.67 -8.53 -8.48
CA PHE A 191 13.43 -8.58 -9.73
C PHE A 191 12.95 -9.73 -10.61
N ALA A 192 13.02 -9.52 -11.94
CA ALA A 192 12.93 -10.61 -12.88
C ALA A 192 14.28 -11.32 -12.98
N VAL A 193 14.28 -12.64 -13.00
CA VAL A 193 15.47 -13.45 -13.31
C VAL A 193 15.52 -13.64 -14.83
N THR A 194 16.61 -13.18 -15.45
CA THR A 194 16.83 -13.24 -16.89
C THR A 194 18.08 -14.06 -17.21
N ASP A 195 18.34 -14.29 -18.50
CA ASP A 195 19.56 -14.99 -18.93
C ASP A 195 20.85 -14.22 -18.60
N ALA A 196 20.74 -12.91 -18.31
CA ALA A 196 21.86 -12.07 -17.87
C ALA A 196 22.10 -12.14 -16.35
N THR A 197 21.26 -12.84 -15.59
CA THR A 197 21.43 -13.02 -14.15
C THR A 197 22.59 -13.97 -13.88
N GLU A 198 23.50 -13.55 -13.02
CA GLU A 198 24.60 -14.39 -12.53
C GLU A 198 24.09 -15.53 -11.65
N HIS A 199 24.89 -16.56 -11.50
CA HIS A 199 24.60 -17.71 -10.63
C HIS A 199 23.28 -18.45 -10.93
N LEU A 200 22.84 -18.46 -12.20
CA LEU A 200 21.71 -19.28 -12.63
C LEU A 200 21.97 -20.77 -12.37
N HIS A 201 20.94 -21.46 -11.86
CA HIS A 201 20.97 -22.90 -11.56
C HIS A 201 22.00 -23.31 -10.48
N GLU A 202 22.69 -22.38 -9.84
CA GLU A 202 23.52 -22.66 -8.68
C GLU A 202 22.66 -22.69 -7.41
N ARG A 203 23.04 -23.53 -6.45
CA ARG A 203 22.33 -23.60 -5.17
C ARG A 203 22.58 -22.33 -4.36
N LEU A 204 21.53 -21.76 -3.77
CA LEU A 204 21.63 -20.51 -2.99
C LEU A 204 22.64 -20.61 -1.83
N VAL A 205 22.87 -21.81 -1.28
CA VAL A 205 23.86 -22.02 -0.22
C VAL A 205 25.30 -21.83 -0.72
N ASP A 206 25.54 -22.01 -2.00
CA ASP A 206 26.87 -21.91 -2.61
C ASP A 206 27.12 -20.47 -3.13
N ILE A 207 26.10 -19.63 -3.17
CA ILE A 207 26.16 -18.23 -3.63
C ILE A 207 26.45 -17.30 -2.47
N ARG A 208 27.43 -16.40 -2.62
CA ARG A 208 27.75 -15.40 -1.62
C ARG A 208 26.97 -14.11 -1.87
N LEU A 209 26.08 -13.77 -0.96
CA LEU A 209 25.38 -12.50 -1.00
C LEU A 209 26.13 -11.40 -0.25
N LYS A 210 25.99 -10.16 -0.71
CA LYS A 210 26.48 -8.99 0.04
C LYS A 210 25.82 -8.88 1.42
N PRO A 211 26.52 -8.40 2.46
CA PRO A 211 25.96 -8.28 3.82
C PRO A 211 24.66 -7.46 3.83
N GLY A 212 23.69 -7.88 4.63
CA GLY A 212 22.41 -7.16 4.80
C GLY A 212 21.42 -7.37 3.66
N ILE A 213 21.63 -8.38 2.81
CA ILE A 213 20.70 -8.81 1.76
C ILE A 213 20.17 -10.20 2.09
N LEU A 214 18.87 -10.38 1.93
CA LEU A 214 18.19 -11.66 2.13
C LEU A 214 17.24 -11.93 0.96
N ILE A 215 17.36 -13.10 0.33
CA ILE A 215 16.36 -13.58 -0.62
C ILE A 215 15.22 -14.17 0.18
N VAL A 216 14.03 -13.60 0.07
CA VAL A 216 12.87 -13.98 0.90
C VAL A 216 11.81 -14.77 0.15
N CYS A 217 11.78 -14.65 -1.17
CA CYS A 217 10.78 -15.31 -1.99
C CYS A 217 11.29 -15.52 -3.41
N ILE A 218 10.99 -16.67 -3.99
CA ILE A 218 11.14 -16.95 -5.42
C ILE A 218 9.77 -17.36 -5.95
N ASN A 219 9.34 -16.74 -7.03
CA ASN A 219 8.14 -17.14 -7.76
C ASN A 219 8.55 -17.84 -9.05
N HIS A 220 8.41 -19.14 -9.07
CA HIS A 220 8.69 -19.99 -10.22
C HIS A 220 7.39 -20.32 -10.95
N MET A 221 7.16 -19.74 -12.13
CA MET A 221 5.96 -19.96 -12.97
C MET A 221 4.63 -19.80 -12.21
N GLY A 222 4.52 -18.83 -11.30
CA GLY A 222 3.33 -18.61 -10.48
C GLY A 222 3.31 -19.40 -9.15
N LYS A 223 4.26 -20.30 -8.93
CA LYS A 223 4.43 -21.00 -7.67
C LYS A 223 5.44 -20.26 -6.79
N ILE A 224 4.96 -19.78 -5.66
CA ILE A 224 5.79 -19.06 -4.69
C ILE A 224 6.43 -20.05 -3.74
N ILE A 225 7.74 -19.90 -3.55
CA ILE A 225 8.52 -20.66 -2.58
C ILE A 225 9.27 -19.68 -1.65
N ILE A 226 9.37 -20.05 -0.39
CA ILE A 226 10.34 -19.46 0.55
C ILE A 226 11.63 -20.23 0.34
N PRO A 227 12.69 -19.60 -0.21
CA PRO A 227 13.85 -20.34 -0.66
C PRO A 227 14.67 -20.87 0.51
N GLY A 228 15.09 -22.11 0.37
CA GLY A 228 16.10 -22.72 1.20
C GLY A 228 17.45 -22.80 0.48
N GLY A 229 18.50 -23.19 1.18
CA GLY A 229 19.86 -23.24 0.61
C GLY A 229 20.03 -24.18 -0.59
N ARG A 230 19.09 -25.10 -0.86
CA ARG A 230 19.14 -26.04 -2.00
C ARG A 230 18.42 -25.53 -3.24
N ASP A 231 17.63 -24.45 -3.10
CA ASP A 231 16.90 -23.89 -4.21
C ASP A 231 17.85 -23.09 -5.12
N THR A 232 17.42 -22.87 -6.34
CA THR A 232 18.19 -22.19 -7.40
C THR A 232 17.35 -21.11 -8.05
N LEU A 233 17.99 -20.17 -8.73
CA LEU A 233 17.33 -19.19 -9.61
C LEU A 233 17.31 -19.71 -11.03
N SER A 234 16.17 -19.56 -11.72
CA SER A 234 16.00 -19.96 -13.12
C SER A 234 15.44 -18.80 -13.93
N THR A 235 15.83 -18.72 -15.20
CA THR A 235 15.29 -17.72 -16.13
C THR A 235 13.78 -17.80 -16.17
N GLY A 236 13.12 -16.62 -16.08
CA GLY A 236 11.66 -16.50 -16.02
C GLY A 236 11.08 -16.50 -14.61
N ASP A 237 11.90 -16.72 -13.57
CA ASP A 237 11.49 -16.52 -12.19
C ASP A 237 11.34 -15.04 -11.86
N THR A 238 10.62 -14.73 -10.79
CA THR A 238 10.78 -13.46 -10.09
C THR A 238 11.29 -13.73 -8.67
N VAL A 239 12.19 -12.90 -8.20
CA VAL A 239 12.80 -13.01 -6.88
C VAL A 239 12.56 -11.75 -6.06
N VAL A 240 12.17 -11.93 -4.81
CA VAL A 240 12.04 -10.83 -3.85
C VAL A 240 13.19 -10.89 -2.87
N ILE A 241 13.93 -9.79 -2.77
CA ILE A 241 14.99 -9.61 -1.80
C ILE A 241 14.59 -8.56 -0.77
N VAL A 242 15.12 -8.66 0.44
CA VAL A 242 15.03 -7.61 1.46
C VAL A 242 16.44 -7.10 1.74
N THR A 243 16.57 -5.78 1.78
CA THR A 243 17.82 -5.07 2.08
C THR A 243 17.57 -3.94 3.07
N THR A 244 18.63 -3.46 3.73
CA THR A 244 18.59 -2.24 4.53
C THR A 244 18.36 -1.03 3.62
N ALA A 245 17.55 -0.06 4.08
CA ALA A 245 17.24 1.14 3.30
C ALA A 245 18.51 1.97 2.95
N GLY A 246 18.45 2.63 1.79
CA GLY A 246 19.54 3.48 1.31
C GLY A 246 20.66 2.75 0.54
N ARG A 247 20.48 1.46 0.26
CA ARG A 247 21.38 0.72 -0.61
C ARG A 247 20.90 0.83 -2.06
N GLU A 248 21.74 1.31 -2.95
CA GLU A 248 21.42 1.32 -4.38
C GLU A 248 21.61 -0.09 -4.96
N ILE A 249 20.49 -0.80 -5.15
CA ILE A 249 20.42 -2.06 -5.88
C ILE A 249 19.57 -1.78 -7.11
N LEU A 250 20.21 -1.73 -8.26
CA LEU A 250 19.56 -1.40 -9.54
C LEU A 250 19.26 -2.67 -10.34
N ASP A 251 20.11 -3.68 -10.21
CA ASP A 251 20.02 -4.96 -10.89
C ASP A 251 20.10 -6.10 -9.89
N LEU A 252 19.57 -7.28 -10.26
CA LEU A 252 19.66 -8.46 -9.42
C LEU A 252 21.12 -8.89 -9.15
N ASN A 253 22.01 -8.68 -10.12
CA ASN A 253 23.41 -9.02 -9.96
C ASN A 253 24.13 -8.16 -8.90
N ASP A 254 23.56 -7.01 -8.55
CA ASP A 254 24.10 -6.16 -7.48
C ASP A 254 24.05 -6.81 -6.08
N ILE A 255 23.29 -7.91 -5.91
CA ILE A 255 23.19 -8.59 -4.64
C ILE A 255 24.34 -9.57 -4.36
N PHE A 256 25.01 -10.02 -5.41
CA PHE A 256 26.11 -10.98 -5.30
C PHE A 256 27.41 -10.32 -4.85
N ALA A 257 28.26 -11.06 -4.12
CA ALA A 257 29.50 -10.55 -3.52
C ALA A 257 30.74 -10.88 -4.36
#